data_27da0398950a6d4dd159b69c118e9862
#
_entry.id   27da0398950a6d4dd159b69c118e9862
#
_cell.length_a   1.000
_cell.length_b   1.000
_cell.length_c   1.000
_cell.angle_alpha   90.00
_cell.angle_beta   90.00
_cell.angle_gamma   90.00
#
_symmetry.space_group_name_H-M   'P 1'
#
loop_
_entity.id
_entity.type
_entity.pdbx_description
1 polymer ?
#
loop_
_entity_poly.entity_id
_entity_poly.type
_entity_poly.pdbx_seq_one_letter_code
_entity_poly.pdbx_strand_id
1 'polypeptide(L)'
;MTEILERRRREKVMARLPERVEALGRALELVDGRLPSEVVEASRGVVSRAGDRLRLSPDHTIVALAGATGSGKSSLFNAIAGLDLATVGVRRPTTSTPLACVWGSAGAGALLEWLGIARRHQVMRSSVLEDAEVSELQGLVLLDLPDHDSTASSHRLEVQRLVELVDLVVWVLDPQKYADSALHDDFLRPLASHAGVMVFVLNQADQLSRPDVAACEADLRALLDGDGLGRSPVLVTSARTGLGLGRLRALLAERVLTRRSYVARVSADLTVAADALAEHTGAGEVADPDGKDVAALREGLAQAAGADGIAAAARRSYAGRSAASTGWPPVRWIARLRPDPLARLGLGRASARSRPDLVRSSLPAPTPVQRSQVDTTVRRFGDAAAAGLPHRWADAVRQATWSRSADLPDGVDAAITRTDLGASMHRTWWRVLAAVQWLLLAALLAGLLWLGLLAVGTYVRLPEVPTPEVVGVALPVLLVGGGALLGVLVAMLARPARALGARRVETRSAARLRAAVGDVADELVVAPVTAELQRLRDARGAIAAAVKSR
;
A
#
# COMPACT_ATOMS: atom_id res chain seq x y z
N MET A 1 38.88 -21.26 14.87
CA MET A 1 38.51 -20.04 14.10
C MET A 1 37.30 -20.29 13.20
N THR A 2 37.23 -21.38 12.46
CA THR A 2 36.13 -21.73 11.55
C THR A 2 34.79 -21.93 12.28
N GLU A 3 34.82 -22.61 13.42
CA GLU A 3 33.64 -22.93 14.24
C GLU A 3 32.98 -21.69 14.87
N ILE A 4 33.80 -20.70 15.32
CA ILE A 4 33.32 -19.41 15.84
C ILE A 4 32.67 -18.58 14.73
N LEU A 5 33.21 -18.61 13.52
CA LEU A 5 32.65 -17.90 12.37
C LEU A 5 31.33 -18.54 11.90
N GLU A 6 31.25 -19.86 11.87
CA GLU A 6 30.02 -20.58 11.55
C GLU A 6 28.94 -20.34 12.60
N ARG A 7 29.30 -20.33 13.88
CA ARG A 7 28.37 -20.03 14.98
C ARG A 7 27.81 -18.61 14.85
N ARG A 8 28.68 -17.58 14.65
CA ARG A 8 28.23 -16.20 14.44
C ARG A 8 27.36 -16.05 13.18
N ARG A 9 27.66 -16.79 12.12
CA ARG A 9 26.87 -16.81 10.90
C ARG A 9 25.48 -17.39 11.16
N ARG A 10 25.39 -18.50 11.89
CA ARG A 10 24.12 -19.12 12.29
C ARG A 10 23.29 -18.21 13.19
N GLU A 11 23.92 -17.58 14.19
CA GLU A 11 23.27 -16.61 15.08
C GLU A 11 22.67 -15.44 14.28
N LYS A 12 23.40 -14.90 13.29
CA LYS A 12 22.87 -13.84 12.41
C LYS A 12 21.69 -14.29 11.55
N VAL A 13 21.74 -15.50 11.01
CA VAL A 13 20.65 -16.07 10.19
C VAL A 13 19.41 -16.26 11.06
N MET A 14 19.59 -16.74 12.28
CA MET A 14 18.52 -17.00 13.23
C MET A 14 17.88 -15.71 13.74
N ALA A 15 18.68 -14.69 14.06
CA ALA A 15 18.17 -13.39 14.52
C ALA A 15 17.27 -12.69 13.48
N ARG A 16 17.44 -13.02 12.19
CA ARG A 16 16.62 -12.46 11.10
C ARG A 16 15.38 -13.30 10.75
N LEU A 17 15.20 -14.43 11.41
CA LEU A 17 14.08 -15.32 11.10
C LEU A 17 12.71 -14.66 11.25
N PRO A 18 12.45 -13.84 12.29
CA PRO A 18 11.19 -13.10 12.41
C PRO A 18 10.93 -12.18 11.22
N GLU A 19 11.96 -11.42 10.80
CA GLU A 19 11.87 -10.50 9.64
C GLU A 19 11.58 -11.26 8.35
N ARG A 20 12.16 -12.46 8.19
CA ARG A 20 11.95 -13.34 7.03
C ARG A 20 10.53 -13.90 6.98
N VAL A 21 9.99 -14.32 8.13
CA VAL A 21 8.60 -14.78 8.25
C VAL A 21 7.62 -13.69 7.90
N GLU A 22 7.86 -12.47 8.41
CA GLU A 22 7.03 -11.31 8.12
C GLU A 22 7.13 -10.91 6.62
N ALA A 23 8.34 -10.94 6.06
CA ALA A 23 8.56 -10.66 4.64
C ALA A 23 7.83 -11.66 3.74
N LEU A 24 7.87 -12.98 4.07
CA LEU A 24 7.12 -14.01 3.36
C LEU A 24 5.61 -13.81 3.51
N GLY A 25 5.13 -13.43 4.68
CA GLY A 25 3.72 -13.10 4.92
C GLY A 25 3.26 -11.94 4.04
N ARG A 26 4.01 -10.85 3.97
CA ARG A 26 3.73 -9.71 3.07
C ARG A 26 3.77 -10.12 1.60
N ALA A 27 4.73 -10.96 1.21
CA ALA A 27 4.80 -11.48 -0.16
C ALA A 27 3.52 -12.23 -0.53
N LEU A 28 3.01 -13.09 0.38
CA LEU A 28 1.79 -13.87 0.16
C LEU A 28 0.54 -13.00 -0.03
N GLU A 29 0.42 -11.89 0.69
CA GLU A 29 -0.67 -10.92 0.50
C GLU A 29 -0.60 -10.25 -0.90
N LEU A 30 0.62 -9.95 -1.35
CA LEU A 30 0.85 -9.29 -2.64
C LEU A 30 0.62 -10.21 -3.84
N VAL A 31 0.94 -11.51 -3.72
CA VAL A 31 0.80 -12.49 -4.81
C VAL A 31 -0.57 -13.18 -4.84
N ASP A 32 -1.45 -12.90 -3.89
CA ASP A 32 -2.76 -13.54 -3.81
C ASP A 32 -3.59 -13.32 -5.08
N GLY A 33 -4.17 -14.40 -5.62
CA GLY A 33 -4.89 -14.40 -6.88
C GLY A 33 -4.03 -14.26 -8.16
N ARG A 34 -2.67 -14.18 -8.03
CA ARG A 34 -1.74 -13.99 -9.16
C ARG A 34 -0.78 -15.15 -9.37
N LEU A 35 -0.71 -16.06 -8.41
CA LEU A 35 0.08 -17.27 -8.49
C LEU A 35 -0.81 -18.52 -8.36
N PRO A 36 -0.28 -19.72 -8.69
CA PRO A 36 -1.00 -20.96 -8.45
C PRO A 36 -1.39 -21.09 -6.98
N SER A 37 -2.65 -21.44 -6.70
CA SER A 37 -3.15 -21.59 -5.33
C SER A 37 -2.35 -22.58 -4.50
N GLU A 38 -1.86 -23.67 -5.13
CA GLU A 38 -1.05 -24.69 -4.47
C GLU A 38 0.27 -24.11 -3.89
N VAL A 39 0.95 -23.24 -4.64
CA VAL A 39 2.20 -22.60 -4.20
C VAL A 39 1.91 -21.59 -3.07
N VAL A 40 0.83 -20.81 -3.20
CA VAL A 40 0.43 -19.83 -2.18
C VAL A 40 0.04 -20.53 -0.89
N GLU A 41 -0.79 -21.59 -0.94
CA GLU A 41 -1.23 -22.35 0.24
C GLU A 41 -0.08 -23.11 0.91
N ALA A 42 0.81 -23.73 0.15
CA ALA A 42 2.00 -24.38 0.69
C ALA A 42 2.87 -23.37 1.47
N SER A 43 3.10 -22.18 0.89
CA SER A 43 3.89 -21.11 1.52
C SER A 43 3.17 -20.50 2.74
N ARG A 44 1.83 -20.36 2.69
CA ARG A 44 1.01 -19.93 3.83
C ARG A 44 1.12 -20.92 5.01
N GLY A 45 1.15 -22.22 4.73
CA GLY A 45 1.39 -23.25 5.72
C GLY A 45 2.74 -23.10 6.44
N VAL A 46 3.79 -22.65 5.74
CA VAL A 46 5.11 -22.36 6.35
C VAL A 46 5.03 -21.18 7.31
N VAL A 47 4.39 -20.08 6.90
CA VAL A 47 4.22 -18.88 7.75
C VAL A 47 3.39 -19.20 9.00
N SER A 48 2.31 -19.96 8.85
CA SER A 48 1.45 -20.37 9.98
C SER A 48 2.23 -21.21 11.01
N ARG A 49 3.03 -22.19 10.57
CA ARG A 49 3.86 -23.00 11.46
C ARG A 49 4.95 -22.20 12.19
N ALA A 50 5.41 -21.10 11.61
CA ALA A 50 6.40 -20.25 12.25
C ALA A 50 5.88 -19.58 13.52
N GLY A 51 4.60 -19.23 13.59
CA GLY A 51 3.91 -18.70 14.77
C GLY A 51 4.47 -17.38 15.33
N ASP A 52 3.72 -16.75 16.21
CA ASP A 52 4.11 -15.45 16.79
C ASP A 52 5.34 -15.54 17.69
N ARG A 53 5.50 -16.68 18.35
CA ARG A 53 6.62 -16.91 19.24
C ARG A 53 7.97 -17.02 18.53
N LEU A 54 8.01 -17.66 17.35
CA LEU A 54 9.21 -17.72 16.53
C LEU A 54 9.59 -16.33 16.00
N ARG A 55 8.60 -15.47 15.79
CA ARG A 55 8.81 -14.07 15.40
C ARG A 55 9.48 -13.24 16.50
N LEU A 56 9.18 -13.53 17.78
CA LEU A 56 9.74 -12.78 18.92
C LEU A 56 11.16 -13.19 19.26
N SER A 57 11.47 -14.49 19.27
CA SER A 57 12.85 -14.98 19.49
C SER A 57 13.02 -16.43 19.05
N PRO A 58 13.64 -16.67 17.89
CA PRO A 58 13.90 -18.01 17.38
C PRO A 58 14.97 -18.76 18.20
N ASP A 59 15.90 -18.04 18.83
CA ASP A 59 17.11 -18.60 19.42
C ASP A 59 16.96 -19.03 20.89
N HIS A 60 15.82 -18.69 21.52
CA HIS A 60 15.64 -18.94 22.94
C HIS A 60 14.60 -20.02 23.22
N THR A 61 14.98 -20.96 24.12
CA THR A 61 14.09 -21.94 24.69
C THR A 61 13.68 -21.49 26.08
N ILE A 62 12.39 -21.30 26.32
CA ILE A 62 11.88 -20.82 27.59
C ILE A 62 11.49 -22.02 28.44
N VAL A 63 12.08 -22.12 29.62
CA VAL A 63 11.76 -23.12 30.65
C VAL A 63 11.27 -22.39 31.89
N ALA A 64 10.10 -22.75 32.40
CA ALA A 64 9.56 -22.20 33.63
C ALA A 64 9.60 -23.23 34.76
N LEU A 65 10.08 -22.82 35.94
CA LEU A 65 9.94 -23.55 37.18
C LEU A 65 8.62 -23.16 37.85
N ALA A 66 7.72 -24.12 38.02
CA ALA A 66 6.44 -23.97 38.71
C ALA A 66 6.37 -24.90 39.91
N GLY A 67 5.57 -24.59 40.92
CA GLY A 67 5.41 -25.43 42.11
C GLY A 67 4.95 -24.65 43.31
N ALA A 68 4.62 -25.32 44.40
CA ALA A 68 4.12 -24.75 45.64
C ALA A 68 5.19 -23.99 46.43
N THR A 69 4.74 -23.14 47.34
CA THR A 69 5.62 -22.48 48.30
C THR A 69 6.40 -23.53 49.11
N GLY A 70 7.72 -23.36 49.16
CA GLY A 70 8.61 -24.28 49.92
C GLY A 70 9.04 -25.53 49.16
N SER A 71 8.60 -25.77 47.92
CA SER A 71 9.07 -26.90 47.11
C SER A 71 10.54 -26.77 46.66
N GLY A 72 11.15 -25.63 46.85
CA GLY A 72 12.56 -25.40 46.53
C GLY A 72 12.81 -24.93 45.08
N LYS A 73 11.83 -24.29 44.42
CA LYS A 73 11.97 -23.71 43.07
C LYS A 73 13.16 -22.77 42.96
N SER A 74 13.22 -21.74 43.83
CA SER A 74 14.29 -20.74 43.79
C SER A 74 15.66 -21.35 44.15
N SER A 75 15.70 -22.36 45.03
CA SER A 75 16.93 -23.10 45.29
C SER A 75 17.38 -23.93 44.08
N LEU A 76 16.43 -24.57 43.39
CA LEU A 76 16.70 -25.31 42.14
C LEU A 76 17.11 -24.37 41.01
N PHE A 77 16.46 -23.21 40.90
CA PHE A 77 16.82 -22.15 39.97
C PHE A 77 18.28 -21.70 40.16
N ASN A 78 18.66 -21.39 41.42
CA ASN A 78 20.05 -20.99 41.73
C ASN A 78 21.03 -22.12 41.45
N ALA A 79 20.68 -23.38 41.78
CA ALA A 79 21.54 -24.56 41.52
C ALA A 79 21.75 -24.80 40.01
N ILE A 80 20.73 -24.59 39.17
CA ILE A 80 20.85 -24.70 37.72
C ILE A 80 21.63 -23.48 37.17
N ALA A 81 21.34 -22.29 37.67
CA ALA A 81 22.04 -21.08 37.27
C ALA A 81 23.50 -21.04 37.70
N GLY A 82 23.88 -21.79 38.75
CA GLY A 82 25.21 -21.74 39.35
C GLY A 82 25.53 -20.42 40.02
N LEU A 83 24.51 -19.65 40.42
CA LEU A 83 24.60 -18.31 41.01
C LEU A 83 23.46 -18.11 42.02
N ASP A 84 23.68 -17.38 43.09
CA ASP A 84 22.66 -17.02 44.07
C ASP A 84 21.86 -15.80 43.58
N LEU A 85 20.92 -16.02 42.65
CA LEU A 85 20.13 -14.99 41.99
C LEU A 85 18.78 -14.79 42.67
N ALA A 86 18.09 -15.89 42.96
CA ALA A 86 16.80 -15.86 43.64
C ALA A 86 16.98 -15.85 45.14
N THR A 87 16.21 -15.00 45.85
CA THR A 87 16.25 -14.96 47.32
C THR A 87 15.65 -16.22 47.91
N VAL A 88 16.48 -17.00 48.59
CA VAL A 88 16.04 -18.20 49.34
C VAL A 88 15.84 -17.81 50.80
N GLY A 89 14.62 -17.90 51.32
CA GLY A 89 14.33 -17.50 52.70
C GLY A 89 13.15 -18.23 53.36
N VAL A 90 13.13 -18.22 54.70
CA VAL A 90 12.07 -18.85 55.51
C VAL A 90 10.81 -17.93 55.64
N ARG A 91 10.90 -16.65 55.29
CA ARG A 91 9.77 -15.68 55.32
C ARG A 91 8.96 -15.76 54.05
N ARG A 92 7.65 -15.98 54.15
CA ARG A 92 6.67 -16.12 53.04
C ARG A 92 5.93 -14.85 52.73
N PRO A 93 5.60 -14.53 51.44
CA PRO A 93 6.04 -15.16 50.19
C PRO A 93 7.46 -14.73 49.80
N THR A 94 8.29 -15.64 49.27
CA THR A 94 9.69 -15.38 48.91
C THR A 94 9.83 -14.77 47.49
N THR A 95 8.94 -15.09 46.56
CA THR A 95 9.01 -14.65 45.15
C THR A 95 7.65 -14.09 44.76
N SER A 96 7.56 -12.76 44.63
CA SER A 96 6.33 -12.05 44.25
C SER A 96 6.27 -11.70 42.74
N THR A 97 7.38 -11.81 42.05
CA THR A 97 7.52 -11.48 40.62
C THR A 97 8.42 -12.47 39.94
N PRO A 98 8.15 -12.87 38.69
CA PRO A 98 9.00 -13.79 37.94
C PRO A 98 10.43 -13.27 37.81
N LEU A 99 11.41 -14.16 37.99
CA LEU A 99 12.84 -13.92 37.77
C LEU A 99 13.31 -14.70 36.57
N ALA A 100 14.09 -14.10 35.68
CA ALA A 100 14.65 -14.72 34.47
C ALA A 100 16.17 -14.82 34.52
N CYS A 101 16.72 -15.98 34.20
CA CYS A 101 18.12 -16.18 33.91
C CYS A 101 18.28 -16.59 32.45
N VAL A 102 19.10 -15.86 31.69
CA VAL A 102 19.31 -16.04 30.26
C VAL A 102 20.74 -16.49 29.99
N TRP A 103 20.92 -17.60 29.30
CA TRP A 103 22.23 -18.07 28.81
C TRP A 103 22.45 -17.53 27.38
N GLY A 104 23.33 -16.54 27.23
CA GLY A 104 23.61 -15.84 25.99
C GLY A 104 23.19 -14.37 26.04
N SER A 105 23.72 -13.57 25.15
CA SER A 105 23.62 -12.11 25.26
C SER A 105 22.68 -11.44 24.25
N ALA A 106 22.24 -12.12 23.21
CA ALA A 106 21.55 -11.47 22.09
C ALA A 106 20.07 -11.85 22.00
N GLY A 107 19.20 -10.83 21.95
CA GLY A 107 17.82 -11.01 21.48
C GLY A 107 16.74 -11.39 22.52
N ALA A 108 17.10 -11.74 23.77
CA ALA A 108 16.12 -12.14 24.78
C ALA A 108 15.25 -10.97 25.30
N GLY A 109 15.68 -9.73 25.14
CA GLY A 109 14.99 -8.56 25.72
C GLY A 109 13.55 -8.40 25.27
N ALA A 110 13.30 -8.45 23.97
CA ALA A 110 11.94 -8.36 23.41
C ALA A 110 11.03 -9.51 23.86
N LEU A 111 11.59 -10.73 23.94
CA LEU A 111 10.90 -11.91 24.43
C LEU A 111 10.50 -11.77 25.90
N LEU A 112 11.41 -11.27 26.75
CA LEU A 112 11.16 -11.09 28.19
C LEU A 112 10.19 -9.93 28.46
N GLU A 113 10.25 -8.86 27.66
CA GLU A 113 9.25 -7.77 27.70
C GLU A 113 7.86 -8.29 27.30
N TRP A 114 7.75 -9.12 26.26
CA TRP A 114 6.51 -9.76 25.85
C TRP A 114 5.95 -10.71 26.93
N LEU A 115 6.81 -11.41 27.65
CA LEU A 115 6.42 -12.23 28.81
C LEU A 115 6.04 -11.39 30.04
N GLY A 116 6.24 -10.07 30.00
CA GLY A 116 5.94 -9.17 31.11
C GLY A 116 7.01 -9.15 32.21
N ILE A 117 8.23 -9.63 31.93
CA ILE A 117 9.32 -9.69 32.92
C ILE A 117 10.11 -8.39 32.88
N ALA A 118 10.04 -7.63 33.96
CA ALA A 118 10.74 -6.33 34.06
C ALA A 118 12.27 -6.50 34.01
N ARG A 119 12.98 -5.56 33.37
CA ARG A 119 14.46 -5.61 33.20
C ARG A 119 15.24 -5.84 34.50
N ARG A 120 14.79 -5.29 35.61
CA ARG A 120 15.39 -5.50 36.94
C ARG A 120 15.34 -6.95 37.44
N HIS A 121 14.49 -7.78 36.86
CA HIS A 121 14.32 -9.20 37.18
C HIS A 121 14.90 -10.10 36.08
N GLN A 122 15.78 -9.57 35.25
CA GLN A 122 16.47 -10.29 34.18
C GLN A 122 17.96 -10.36 34.50
N VAL A 123 18.50 -11.56 34.56
CA VAL A 123 19.93 -11.80 34.74
C VAL A 123 20.50 -12.45 33.49
N MET A 124 21.52 -11.83 32.93
CA MET A 124 22.20 -12.35 31.75
C MET A 124 23.44 -13.11 32.19
N ARG A 125 23.53 -14.38 31.83
CA ARG A 125 24.69 -15.20 32.06
C ARG A 125 25.52 -15.32 30.77
N SER A 126 26.51 -14.43 30.64
CA SER A 126 27.52 -14.49 29.58
C SER A 126 28.85 -14.91 30.19
N SER A 127 29.39 -16.07 29.82
CA SER A 127 30.73 -16.44 30.20
C SER A 127 31.73 -15.97 29.16
N VAL A 128 32.72 -15.19 29.60
CA VAL A 128 33.88 -14.81 28.78
C VAL A 128 34.90 -15.94 28.75
N LEU A 129 34.84 -16.88 29.72
CA LEU A 129 35.60 -18.12 29.79
C LEU A 129 34.62 -19.28 29.58
N GLU A 130 34.78 -19.98 28.47
CA GLU A 130 33.92 -21.10 28.05
C GLU A 130 34.01 -22.27 29.07
N ASP A 131 33.18 -22.26 30.11
CA ASP A 131 32.83 -23.46 30.81
C ASP A 131 31.93 -24.30 29.91
N ALA A 132 32.29 -25.56 29.68
CA ALA A 132 31.54 -26.50 28.82
C ALA A 132 30.07 -26.58 29.22
N GLU A 133 29.75 -26.54 30.52
CA GLU A 133 28.39 -26.55 31.07
C GLU A 133 27.55 -25.34 30.69
N VAL A 134 28.18 -24.14 30.49
CA VAL A 134 27.50 -22.94 30.06
C VAL A 134 27.20 -22.97 28.57
N SER A 135 28.07 -23.65 27.80
CA SER A 135 27.90 -23.79 26.34
C SER A 135 26.71 -24.67 25.97
N GLU A 136 26.42 -25.71 26.75
CA GLU A 136 25.31 -26.65 26.50
C GLU A 136 23.92 -26.00 26.66
N LEU A 137 23.79 -25.03 27.58
CA LEU A 137 22.53 -24.31 27.85
C LEU A 137 22.40 -23.01 27.09
N GLN A 138 23.29 -22.71 26.17
CA GLN A 138 23.24 -21.47 25.36
C GLN A 138 21.89 -21.33 24.64
N GLY A 139 21.20 -20.19 24.85
CA GLY A 139 19.85 -19.94 24.34
C GLY A 139 18.73 -20.40 25.27
N LEU A 140 19.06 -20.89 26.48
CA LEU A 140 18.08 -21.16 27.53
C LEU A 140 17.65 -19.86 28.20
N VAL A 141 16.35 -19.69 28.41
CA VAL A 141 15.74 -18.71 29.31
C VAL A 141 15.05 -19.50 30.42
N LEU A 142 15.61 -19.50 31.61
CA LEU A 142 15.01 -20.14 32.78
C LEU A 142 14.25 -19.10 33.60
N LEU A 143 13.00 -19.40 33.91
CA LEU A 143 12.09 -18.54 34.67
C LEU A 143 11.81 -19.18 36.03
N ASP A 144 11.97 -18.45 37.13
CA ASP A 144 11.45 -18.78 38.44
C ASP A 144 10.10 -18.12 38.62
N LEU A 145 9.00 -18.89 38.55
CA LEU A 145 7.64 -18.36 38.65
C LEU A 145 7.23 -18.17 40.14
N PRO A 146 6.32 -17.20 40.41
CA PRO A 146 5.68 -17.07 41.71
C PRO A 146 4.99 -18.39 42.14
N ASP A 147 4.80 -18.55 43.43
CA ASP A 147 4.15 -19.72 44.02
C ASP A 147 2.68 -19.82 43.54
N HIS A 148 2.26 -21.02 43.09
CA HIS A 148 0.89 -21.22 42.59
C HIS A 148 -0.14 -21.32 43.74
N ASP A 149 0.29 -21.67 44.96
CA ASP A 149 -0.50 -21.75 46.19
C ASP A 149 -0.65 -20.40 46.93
N SER A 150 -0.23 -19.29 46.28
CA SER A 150 -0.44 -17.94 46.77
C SER A 150 -1.93 -17.60 46.80
N THR A 151 -2.39 -16.99 47.91
CA THR A 151 -3.79 -16.58 48.12
C THR A 151 -4.29 -15.50 47.15
N ALA A 152 -3.40 -14.87 46.37
CA ALA A 152 -3.76 -13.86 45.36
C ALA A 152 -4.22 -14.53 44.06
N SER A 153 -5.50 -14.38 43.74
CA SER A 153 -6.09 -14.89 42.48
C SER A 153 -5.37 -14.40 41.20
N SER A 154 -4.74 -13.24 41.25
CA SER A 154 -3.93 -12.69 40.17
C SER A 154 -2.69 -13.54 39.84
N HIS A 155 -2.04 -14.12 40.84
CA HIS A 155 -0.85 -14.95 40.64
C HIS A 155 -1.21 -16.29 39.96
N ARG A 156 -2.38 -16.87 40.26
CA ARG A 156 -2.85 -18.10 39.62
C ARG A 156 -3.04 -17.93 38.11
N LEU A 157 -3.71 -16.82 37.71
CA LEU A 157 -3.93 -16.50 36.29
C LEU A 157 -2.62 -16.19 35.56
N GLU A 158 -1.67 -15.55 36.22
CA GLU A 158 -0.35 -15.27 35.66
C GLU A 158 0.46 -16.57 35.43
N VAL A 159 0.45 -17.49 36.39
CA VAL A 159 1.10 -18.80 36.22
C VAL A 159 0.46 -19.59 35.08
N GLN A 160 -0.86 -19.66 35.00
CA GLN A 160 -1.56 -20.35 33.92
C GLN A 160 -1.19 -19.74 32.55
N ARG A 161 -1.23 -18.42 32.42
CA ARG A 161 -0.81 -17.72 31.20
C ARG A 161 0.63 -18.03 30.81
N LEU A 162 1.56 -18.01 31.77
CA LEU A 162 2.97 -18.26 31.49
C LEU A 162 3.23 -19.72 31.11
N VAL A 163 2.52 -20.68 31.73
CA VAL A 163 2.61 -22.11 31.39
C VAL A 163 2.25 -22.35 29.90
N GLU A 164 1.27 -21.65 29.37
CA GLU A 164 0.87 -21.77 27.95
C GLU A 164 1.90 -21.17 26.97
N LEU A 165 2.72 -20.24 27.47
CA LEU A 165 3.67 -19.48 26.64
C LEU A 165 5.10 -20.06 26.62
N VAL A 166 5.43 -20.99 27.54
CA VAL A 166 6.78 -21.57 27.67
C VAL A 166 6.96 -22.84 26.84
N ASP A 167 8.21 -23.20 26.53
CA ASP A 167 8.54 -24.44 25.78
C ASP A 167 8.56 -25.67 26.68
N LEU A 168 8.81 -25.48 27.97
CA LEU A 168 8.87 -26.52 28.95
C LEU A 168 8.48 -25.96 30.31
N VAL A 169 7.61 -26.67 31.02
CA VAL A 169 7.30 -26.44 32.43
C VAL A 169 7.94 -27.53 33.27
N VAL A 170 8.74 -27.13 34.25
CA VAL A 170 9.32 -28.00 35.26
C VAL A 170 8.53 -27.80 36.55
N TRP A 171 7.66 -28.75 36.85
CA TRP A 171 6.89 -28.76 38.10
C TRP A 171 7.78 -29.25 39.24
N VAL A 172 8.16 -28.33 40.15
CA VAL A 172 9.01 -28.63 41.31
C VAL A 172 8.12 -28.99 42.48
N LEU A 173 8.19 -30.23 42.89
CA LEU A 173 7.38 -30.85 43.94
C LEU A 173 8.28 -31.20 45.13
N ASP A 174 7.74 -31.12 46.34
CA ASP A 174 8.41 -31.61 47.53
C ASP A 174 7.72 -32.89 48.07
N PRO A 175 8.43 -33.73 48.83
CA PRO A 175 7.90 -34.99 49.34
C PRO A 175 6.69 -34.85 50.29
N GLN A 176 6.39 -33.62 50.77
CA GLN A 176 5.28 -33.40 51.69
C GLN A 176 4.01 -32.95 51.00
N LYS A 177 4.13 -32.38 49.77
CA LYS A 177 3.03 -31.74 49.07
C LYS A 177 2.79 -32.22 47.64
N TYR A 178 3.54 -33.24 47.14
CA TYR A 178 3.36 -33.71 45.76
C TYR A 178 1.96 -34.25 45.46
N ALA A 179 1.25 -34.74 46.50
CA ALA A 179 -0.12 -35.26 46.40
C ALA A 179 -1.20 -34.21 46.75
N ASP A 180 -0.89 -32.93 46.74
CA ASP A 180 -1.86 -31.85 47.02
C ASP A 180 -2.96 -31.81 45.94
N SER A 181 -4.22 -31.99 46.37
CA SER A 181 -5.37 -32.02 45.49
C SER A 181 -5.53 -30.71 44.70
N ALA A 182 -5.21 -29.55 45.31
CA ALA A 182 -5.28 -28.26 44.63
C ALA A 182 -4.29 -28.18 43.46
N LEU A 183 -3.10 -28.76 43.59
CA LEU A 183 -2.15 -28.88 42.49
C LEU A 183 -2.70 -29.73 41.34
N HIS A 184 -3.24 -30.89 41.66
CA HIS A 184 -3.74 -31.82 40.66
C HIS A 184 -5.01 -31.33 39.97
N ASP A 185 -5.99 -30.85 40.73
CA ASP A 185 -7.31 -30.44 40.22
C ASP A 185 -7.29 -29.08 39.50
N ASP A 186 -6.56 -28.10 40.06
CA ASP A 186 -6.57 -26.72 39.54
C ASP A 186 -5.53 -26.48 38.43
N PHE A 187 -4.44 -27.28 38.37
CA PHE A 187 -3.34 -27.03 37.43
C PHE A 187 -3.02 -28.23 36.54
N LEU A 188 -2.78 -29.44 37.12
CA LEU A 188 -2.23 -30.54 36.34
C LEU A 188 -3.26 -31.16 35.40
N ARG A 189 -4.46 -31.49 35.86
CA ARG A 189 -5.53 -32.08 35.03
C ARG A 189 -5.98 -31.15 33.90
N PRO A 190 -6.23 -29.87 34.13
CA PRO A 190 -6.57 -28.95 33.03
C PRO A 190 -5.50 -28.84 31.94
N LEU A 191 -4.24 -29.05 32.31
CA LEU A 191 -3.09 -28.98 31.41
C LEU A 191 -2.65 -30.34 30.85
N ALA A 192 -3.40 -31.42 31.06
CA ALA A 192 -3.04 -32.77 30.60
C ALA A 192 -2.81 -32.87 29.07
N SER A 193 -3.52 -32.03 28.27
CA SER A 193 -3.26 -31.95 26.84
C SER A 193 -1.85 -31.45 26.48
N HIS A 194 -1.16 -30.80 27.41
CA HIS A 194 0.19 -30.26 27.27
C HIS A 194 1.28 -31.16 27.91
N ALA A 195 0.98 -32.44 28.20
CA ALA A 195 1.90 -33.39 28.82
C ALA A 195 3.30 -33.46 28.16
N GLY A 196 3.37 -33.26 26.84
CA GLY A 196 4.63 -33.28 26.07
C GLY A 196 5.61 -32.15 26.41
N VAL A 197 5.14 -31.08 27.06
CA VAL A 197 5.93 -29.91 27.48
C VAL A 197 6.02 -29.78 29.00
N MET A 198 5.80 -30.88 29.72
CA MET A 198 5.88 -30.94 31.19
C MET A 198 6.94 -31.93 31.65
N VAL A 199 7.64 -31.56 32.72
CA VAL A 199 8.58 -32.39 33.46
C VAL A 199 8.29 -32.21 34.95
N PHE A 200 8.28 -33.32 35.71
CA PHE A 200 8.07 -33.32 37.14
C PHE A 200 9.39 -33.58 37.86
N VAL A 201 9.68 -32.77 38.87
CA VAL A 201 10.90 -32.83 39.65
C VAL A 201 10.51 -32.99 41.11
N LEU A 202 10.70 -34.19 41.66
CA LEU A 202 10.59 -34.44 43.08
C LEU A 202 11.89 -33.95 43.74
N ASN A 203 11.84 -32.73 44.26
CA ASN A 203 12.99 -32.06 44.88
C ASN A 203 13.09 -32.42 46.38
N GLN A 204 14.14 -31.96 47.06
CA GLN A 204 14.40 -32.20 48.48
C GLN A 204 14.54 -33.71 48.82
N ALA A 205 14.95 -34.53 47.87
CA ALA A 205 15.14 -35.95 48.07
C ALA A 205 16.20 -36.31 49.15
N ASP A 206 17.05 -35.35 49.50
CA ASP A 206 18.01 -35.47 50.61
C ASP A 206 17.38 -35.51 52.01
N GLN A 207 16.10 -35.17 52.12
CA GLN A 207 15.34 -35.26 53.38
C GLN A 207 14.74 -36.67 53.63
N LEU A 208 14.80 -37.55 52.64
CA LEU A 208 14.22 -38.88 52.67
C LEU A 208 15.30 -39.98 52.63
N SER A 209 14.96 -41.18 53.16
CA SER A 209 15.76 -42.34 52.89
C SER A 209 15.63 -42.87 51.47
N ARG A 210 16.58 -43.62 50.95
CA ARG A 210 16.51 -44.18 49.58
C ARG A 210 15.22 -44.96 49.28
N PRO A 211 14.74 -45.82 50.20
CA PRO A 211 13.46 -46.52 50.02
C PRO A 211 12.27 -45.60 49.96
N ASP A 212 12.24 -44.52 50.77
CA ASP A 212 11.16 -43.58 50.81
C ASP A 212 11.12 -42.70 49.53
N VAL A 213 12.29 -42.34 49.00
CA VAL A 213 12.39 -41.67 47.69
C VAL A 213 11.76 -42.51 46.59
N ALA A 214 12.08 -43.84 46.56
CA ALA A 214 11.53 -44.72 45.53
C ALA A 214 10.01 -44.90 45.69
N ALA A 215 9.51 -44.94 46.92
CA ALA A 215 8.08 -45.02 47.21
C ALA A 215 7.35 -43.76 46.78
N CYS A 216 7.87 -42.57 47.12
CA CYS A 216 7.31 -41.26 46.68
C CYS A 216 7.34 -41.10 45.15
N GLU A 217 8.43 -41.54 44.49
CA GLU A 217 8.50 -41.48 43.01
C GLU A 217 7.46 -42.41 42.38
N ALA A 218 7.26 -43.62 42.90
CA ALA A 218 6.26 -44.56 42.40
C ALA A 218 4.83 -44.01 42.58
N ASP A 219 4.54 -43.47 43.77
CA ASP A 219 3.23 -42.87 44.06
C ASP A 219 2.94 -41.63 43.22
N LEU A 220 3.92 -40.71 43.07
CA LEU A 220 3.80 -39.57 42.18
C LEU A 220 3.51 -40.00 40.72
N ARG A 221 4.17 -41.04 40.22
CA ARG A 221 3.90 -41.58 38.89
C ARG A 221 2.47 -42.12 38.76
N ALA A 222 1.96 -42.81 39.78
CA ALA A 222 0.59 -43.29 39.79
C ALA A 222 -0.45 -42.14 39.78
N LEU A 223 -0.21 -41.08 40.55
CA LEU A 223 -1.04 -39.87 40.55
C LEU A 223 -1.04 -39.19 39.19
N LEU A 224 0.14 -38.99 38.59
CA LEU A 224 0.28 -38.39 37.27
C LEU A 224 -0.38 -39.21 36.16
N ASP A 225 -0.35 -40.53 36.27
CA ASP A 225 -1.03 -41.43 35.34
C ASP A 225 -2.56 -41.24 35.43
N GLY A 226 -3.08 -41.13 36.66
CA GLY A 226 -4.50 -40.79 36.90
C GLY A 226 -4.92 -39.44 36.37
N ASP A 227 -4.02 -38.45 36.29
CA ASP A 227 -4.25 -37.11 35.74
C ASP A 227 -4.06 -37.03 34.21
N GLY A 228 -3.70 -38.15 33.55
CA GLY A 228 -3.41 -38.18 32.12
C GLY A 228 -2.01 -37.68 31.73
N LEU A 229 -1.11 -37.58 32.71
CA LEU A 229 0.27 -37.07 32.59
C LEU A 229 1.34 -38.17 32.71
N GLY A 230 0.98 -39.44 32.69
CA GLY A 230 1.87 -40.59 32.92
C GLY A 230 3.05 -40.70 31.93
N ARG A 231 3.00 -40.02 30.78
CA ARG A 231 4.12 -39.97 29.83
C ARG A 231 5.16 -38.88 30.14
N SER A 232 4.88 -37.97 31.07
CA SER A 232 5.79 -36.88 31.43
C SER A 232 6.97 -37.41 32.26
N PRO A 233 8.20 -36.97 32.01
CA PRO A 233 9.37 -37.38 32.77
C PRO A 233 9.25 -36.99 34.25
N VAL A 234 9.63 -37.91 35.15
CA VAL A 234 9.78 -37.64 36.59
C VAL A 234 11.24 -37.77 36.95
N LEU A 235 11.81 -36.75 37.56
CA LEU A 235 13.20 -36.70 38.03
C LEU A 235 13.24 -36.49 39.53
N VAL A 236 14.13 -37.18 40.20
CA VAL A 236 14.40 -37.00 41.63
C VAL A 236 15.63 -36.11 41.77
N THR A 237 15.50 -35.04 42.56
CA THR A 237 16.58 -34.03 42.73
C THR A 237 16.72 -33.59 44.19
N SER A 238 17.89 -33.03 44.49
CA SER A 238 18.12 -32.19 45.66
C SER A 238 18.95 -30.99 45.26
N ALA A 239 18.35 -29.80 45.28
CA ALA A 239 19.06 -28.55 45.03
C ALA A 239 20.19 -28.30 46.05
N ARG A 240 20.08 -28.86 47.25
CA ARG A 240 21.06 -28.69 48.33
C ARG A 240 22.32 -29.55 48.13
N THR A 241 22.16 -30.82 47.72
CA THR A 241 23.26 -31.77 47.59
C THR A 241 23.78 -31.93 46.16
N GLY A 242 23.07 -31.41 45.18
CA GLY A 242 23.39 -31.57 43.75
C GLY A 242 22.86 -32.89 43.16
N LEU A 243 22.17 -33.73 43.95
CA LEU A 243 21.60 -34.98 43.47
C LEU A 243 20.65 -34.72 42.29
N GLY A 244 20.81 -35.46 41.19
CA GLY A 244 19.94 -35.40 40.01
C GLY A 244 20.06 -34.14 39.17
N LEU A 245 20.82 -33.10 39.56
CA LEU A 245 20.95 -31.86 38.81
C LEU A 245 21.58 -32.05 37.43
N GLY A 246 22.60 -32.93 37.32
CA GLY A 246 23.22 -33.25 36.02
C GLY A 246 22.20 -33.83 35.03
N ARG A 247 21.29 -34.70 35.50
CA ARG A 247 20.23 -35.27 34.65
C ARG A 247 19.20 -34.22 34.21
N LEU A 248 18.84 -33.30 35.12
CA LEU A 248 17.94 -32.19 34.80
C LEU A 248 18.60 -31.23 33.78
N ARG A 249 19.88 -30.86 33.98
CA ARG A 249 20.62 -30.04 33.03
C ARG A 249 20.72 -30.68 31.64
N ALA A 250 21.00 -32.00 31.58
CA ALA A 250 21.03 -32.73 30.31
C ALA A 250 19.68 -32.70 29.59
N LEU A 251 18.56 -32.84 30.32
CA LEU A 251 17.22 -32.74 29.77
C LEU A 251 16.96 -31.32 29.23
N LEU A 252 17.37 -30.26 29.94
CA LEU A 252 17.24 -28.87 29.48
C LEU A 252 18.09 -28.61 28.23
N ALA A 253 19.32 -29.14 28.18
CA ALA A 253 20.19 -29.05 27.01
C ALA A 253 19.58 -29.77 25.79
N GLU A 254 19.00 -30.96 25.98
CA GLU A 254 18.28 -31.67 24.93
C GLU A 254 17.11 -30.85 24.36
N ARG A 255 16.35 -30.17 25.22
CA ARG A 255 15.26 -29.28 24.79
C ARG A 255 15.75 -28.10 23.98
N VAL A 256 16.87 -27.47 24.40
CA VAL A 256 17.52 -26.40 23.62
C VAL A 256 17.96 -26.89 22.23
N LEU A 257 18.57 -28.07 22.16
CA LEU A 257 18.98 -28.69 20.88
C LEU A 257 17.79 -29.02 19.98
N THR A 258 16.71 -29.56 20.54
CA THR A 258 15.48 -29.89 19.83
C THR A 258 14.87 -28.62 19.24
N ARG A 259 14.83 -27.54 20.00
CA ARG A 259 14.35 -26.22 19.55
C ARG A 259 15.18 -25.68 18.40
N ARG A 260 16.51 -25.73 18.51
CA ARG A 260 17.44 -25.29 17.44
C ARG A 260 17.22 -26.05 16.14
N SER A 261 17.03 -27.39 16.22
CA SER A 261 16.74 -28.23 15.06
C SER A 261 15.41 -27.89 14.40
N TYR A 262 14.38 -27.58 15.19
CA TYR A 262 13.08 -27.10 14.69
C TYR A 262 13.22 -25.77 13.95
N VAL A 263 13.91 -24.80 14.55
CA VAL A 263 14.15 -23.48 13.96
C VAL A 263 14.96 -23.57 12.65
N ALA A 264 15.99 -24.43 12.62
CA ALA A 264 16.77 -24.67 11.40
C ALA A 264 15.89 -25.22 10.27
N ARG A 265 14.97 -26.14 10.59
CA ARG A 265 14.01 -26.70 9.64
C ARG A 265 13.05 -25.64 9.12
N VAL A 266 12.44 -24.83 9.99
CA VAL A 266 11.58 -23.72 9.58
C VAL A 266 12.33 -22.72 8.70
N SER A 267 13.59 -22.42 9.00
CA SER A 267 14.42 -21.54 8.17
C SER A 267 14.66 -22.12 6.77
N ALA A 268 14.85 -23.44 6.66
CA ALA A 268 14.96 -24.12 5.36
C ALA A 268 13.62 -24.08 4.59
N ASP A 269 12.50 -24.37 5.26
CA ASP A 269 11.16 -24.34 4.69
C ASP A 269 10.82 -22.93 4.16
N LEU A 270 11.19 -21.87 4.90
CA LEU A 270 11.03 -20.47 4.45
C LEU A 270 11.82 -20.19 3.16
N THR A 271 13.04 -20.72 3.05
CA THR A 271 13.84 -20.55 1.83
C THR A 271 13.18 -21.25 0.65
N VAL A 272 12.77 -22.51 0.82
CA VAL A 272 12.07 -23.27 -0.23
C VAL A 272 10.77 -22.58 -0.67
N ALA A 273 9.98 -22.09 0.28
CA ALA A 273 8.74 -21.36 -0.02
C ALA A 273 9.01 -20.05 -0.77
N ALA A 274 10.01 -19.29 -0.33
CA ALA A 274 10.38 -18.05 -0.99
C ALA A 274 10.95 -18.28 -2.41
N ASP A 275 11.77 -19.33 -2.61
CA ASP A 275 12.30 -19.70 -3.92
C ASP A 275 11.17 -20.14 -4.86
N ALA A 276 10.19 -20.90 -4.39
CA ALA A 276 9.02 -21.29 -5.17
C ALA A 276 8.17 -20.07 -5.60
N LEU A 277 7.99 -19.07 -4.72
CA LEU A 277 7.33 -17.82 -5.10
C LEU A 277 8.17 -17.01 -6.09
N ALA A 278 9.50 -16.99 -5.92
CA ALA A 278 10.43 -16.29 -6.82
C ALA A 278 10.38 -16.84 -8.25
N GLU A 279 10.32 -18.17 -8.41
CA GLU A 279 10.20 -18.81 -9.72
C GLU A 279 8.97 -18.32 -10.48
N HIS A 280 7.83 -18.14 -9.81
CA HIS A 280 6.58 -17.70 -10.43
C HIS A 280 6.46 -16.17 -10.58
N THR A 281 7.23 -15.39 -9.84
CA THR A 281 7.29 -13.93 -10.00
C THR A 281 8.34 -13.48 -11.02
N GLY A 282 9.23 -14.37 -11.43
CA GLY A 282 10.29 -14.12 -12.40
C GLY A 282 11.42 -13.24 -11.86
N ALA A 283 12.52 -13.23 -12.61
CA ALA A 283 13.69 -12.40 -12.33
C ALA A 283 13.73 -11.17 -13.25
N GLY A 284 14.46 -10.12 -12.86
CA GLY A 284 14.67 -8.92 -13.64
C GLY A 284 13.95 -7.69 -13.10
N GLU A 285 14.27 -6.55 -13.69
CA GLU A 285 13.67 -5.27 -13.32
C GLU A 285 12.27 -5.15 -13.91
N VAL A 286 11.31 -4.69 -13.12
CA VAL A 286 9.96 -4.37 -13.59
C VAL A 286 9.96 -2.89 -13.96
N ALA A 287 10.06 -2.59 -15.24
CA ALA A 287 10.02 -1.22 -15.74
C ALA A 287 8.61 -0.63 -15.66
N ASP A 288 8.52 0.70 -15.55
CA ASP A 288 7.27 1.41 -15.78
C ASP A 288 6.92 1.37 -17.28
N PRO A 289 5.63 1.58 -17.63
CA PRO A 289 5.23 1.64 -19.03
C PRO A 289 6.05 2.70 -19.80
N ASP A 290 6.52 2.36 -21.01
CA ASP A 290 7.31 3.31 -21.80
C ASP A 290 6.49 4.59 -22.07
N GLY A 291 7.13 5.73 -21.91
CA GLY A 291 6.53 7.02 -22.20
C GLY A 291 5.96 7.16 -23.63
N LYS A 292 6.52 6.40 -24.58
CA LYS A 292 5.99 6.32 -25.96
C LYS A 292 4.65 5.61 -26.02
N ASP A 293 4.49 4.53 -25.27
CA ASP A 293 3.24 3.76 -25.22
C ASP A 293 2.14 4.52 -24.51
N VAL A 294 2.49 5.24 -23.43
CA VAL A 294 1.58 6.16 -22.75
C VAL A 294 1.15 7.31 -23.66
N ALA A 295 2.08 7.91 -24.41
CA ALA A 295 1.77 8.96 -25.36
C ALA A 295 0.87 8.45 -26.53
N ALA A 296 1.13 7.24 -27.02
CA ALA A 296 0.30 6.60 -28.05
C ALA A 296 -1.12 6.29 -27.54
N LEU A 297 -1.25 5.85 -26.28
CA LEU A 297 -2.55 5.65 -25.63
C LEU A 297 -3.34 6.97 -25.55
N ARG A 298 -2.72 8.04 -25.03
CA ARG A 298 -3.36 9.37 -24.91
C ARG A 298 -3.80 9.92 -26.25
N GLU A 299 -2.93 9.83 -27.27
CA GLU A 299 -3.25 10.31 -28.62
C GLU A 299 -4.36 9.47 -29.27
N GLY A 300 -4.31 8.13 -29.15
CA GLY A 300 -5.34 7.25 -29.70
C GLY A 300 -6.72 7.47 -29.06
N LEU A 301 -6.78 7.71 -27.76
CA LEU A 301 -8.01 8.05 -27.06
C LEU A 301 -8.52 9.44 -27.46
N ALA A 302 -7.65 10.43 -27.62
CA ALA A 302 -8.04 11.76 -28.07
C ALA A 302 -8.59 11.76 -29.50
N GLN A 303 -8.01 10.95 -30.40
CA GLN A 303 -8.51 10.75 -31.75
C GLN A 303 -9.88 10.05 -31.75
N ALA A 304 -10.03 8.97 -30.98
CA ALA A 304 -11.30 8.26 -30.86
C ALA A 304 -12.42 9.17 -30.26
N ALA A 305 -12.04 10.05 -29.33
CA ALA A 305 -12.92 11.08 -28.76
C ALA A 305 -13.28 12.20 -29.74
N GLY A 306 -12.67 12.25 -30.92
CA GLY A 306 -12.94 13.25 -31.93
C GLY A 306 -12.40 14.64 -31.59
N ALA A 307 -11.32 14.74 -30.78
CA ALA A 307 -10.74 15.99 -30.30
C ALA A 307 -10.43 16.96 -31.46
N ASP A 308 -9.94 16.46 -32.59
CA ASP A 308 -9.65 17.29 -33.78
C ASP A 308 -10.91 17.83 -34.45
N GLY A 309 -11.97 17.03 -34.50
CA GLY A 309 -13.29 17.45 -35.01
C GLY A 309 -13.90 18.57 -34.16
N ILE A 310 -13.78 18.46 -32.83
CA ILE A 310 -14.25 19.46 -31.87
C ILE A 310 -13.41 20.75 -31.98
N ALA A 311 -12.09 20.64 -32.11
CA ALA A 311 -11.19 21.76 -32.32
C ALA A 311 -11.48 22.49 -33.65
N ALA A 312 -11.74 21.75 -34.72
CA ALA A 312 -12.17 22.33 -36.00
C ALA A 312 -13.54 23.01 -35.91
N ALA A 313 -14.48 22.51 -35.10
CA ALA A 313 -15.74 23.16 -34.82
C ALA A 313 -15.53 24.46 -34.03
N ALA A 314 -14.61 24.47 -33.05
CA ALA A 314 -14.23 25.69 -32.32
C ALA A 314 -13.62 26.74 -33.23
N ARG A 315 -12.75 26.37 -34.19
CA ARG A 315 -12.23 27.26 -35.24
C ARG A 315 -13.35 27.89 -36.06
N ARG A 316 -14.29 27.08 -36.56
CA ARG A 316 -15.42 27.55 -37.37
C ARG A 316 -16.34 28.49 -36.59
N SER A 317 -16.61 28.17 -35.34
CA SER A 317 -17.39 29.00 -34.42
C SER A 317 -16.71 30.37 -34.19
N TYR A 318 -15.40 30.37 -33.92
CA TYR A 318 -14.63 31.61 -33.76
C TYR A 318 -14.65 32.45 -35.06
N ALA A 319 -14.40 31.81 -36.21
CA ALA A 319 -14.41 32.50 -37.51
C ALA A 319 -15.78 33.12 -37.81
N GLY A 320 -16.88 32.41 -37.54
CA GLY A 320 -18.25 32.93 -37.69
C GLY A 320 -18.53 34.13 -36.78
N ARG A 321 -18.21 34.00 -35.48
CA ARG A 321 -18.43 35.10 -34.51
C ARG A 321 -17.56 36.33 -34.78
N SER A 322 -16.29 36.12 -35.15
CA SER A 322 -15.40 37.22 -35.52
C SER A 322 -15.88 37.94 -36.79
N ALA A 323 -16.32 37.17 -37.80
CA ALA A 323 -16.89 37.75 -39.02
C ALA A 323 -18.18 38.57 -38.76
N ALA A 324 -19.07 38.04 -37.90
CA ALA A 324 -20.28 38.74 -37.49
C ALA A 324 -20.02 40.03 -36.68
N SER A 325 -18.85 40.10 -35.99
CA SER A 325 -18.47 41.26 -35.17
C SER A 325 -17.67 42.32 -35.96
N THR A 326 -16.76 41.90 -36.83
CA THR A 326 -15.78 42.79 -37.52
C THR A 326 -16.04 42.95 -39.02
N GLY A 327 -17.09 42.33 -39.55
CA GLY A 327 -17.50 42.48 -40.95
C GLY A 327 -18.14 43.85 -41.22
N TRP A 328 -18.15 44.27 -42.52
CA TRP A 328 -18.82 45.52 -42.97
C TRP A 328 -20.31 45.47 -42.55
N PRO A 329 -20.82 46.48 -41.80
CA PRO A 329 -22.15 46.44 -41.20
C PRO A 329 -23.31 46.14 -42.17
N PRO A 330 -23.36 46.67 -43.42
CA PRO A 330 -24.43 46.35 -44.37
C PRO A 330 -24.51 44.89 -44.80
N VAL A 331 -23.41 44.12 -44.70
CA VAL A 331 -23.33 42.73 -45.21
C VAL A 331 -23.20 41.70 -44.06
N ARG A 332 -22.79 42.10 -42.83
CA ARG A 332 -22.52 41.20 -41.71
C ARG A 332 -23.73 40.47 -41.16
N TRP A 333 -24.97 40.96 -41.40
CA TRP A 333 -26.20 40.33 -40.98
C TRP A 333 -26.36 38.95 -41.61
N ILE A 334 -25.83 38.73 -42.83
CA ILE A 334 -25.82 37.46 -43.54
C ILE A 334 -25.01 36.42 -42.73
N ALA A 335 -23.92 36.82 -42.08
CA ALA A 335 -23.12 35.94 -41.26
C ALA A 335 -23.83 35.48 -39.95
N ARG A 336 -24.82 36.27 -39.48
CA ARG A 336 -25.65 35.93 -38.30
C ARG A 336 -26.69 34.84 -38.57
N LEU A 337 -27.06 34.63 -39.83
CA LEU A 337 -27.98 33.58 -40.24
C LEU A 337 -27.36 32.18 -40.25
N ARG A 338 -26.01 32.09 -40.15
CA ARG A 338 -25.30 30.79 -40.08
C ARG A 338 -25.33 30.25 -38.66
N PRO A 339 -25.87 29.03 -38.43
CA PRO A 339 -25.91 28.42 -37.10
C PRO A 339 -24.50 28.16 -36.57
N ASP A 340 -24.29 28.37 -35.25
CA ASP A 340 -23.00 28.14 -34.59
C ASP A 340 -22.69 26.63 -34.52
N PRO A 341 -21.57 26.17 -35.12
CA PRO A 341 -21.21 24.75 -35.12
C PRO A 341 -21.02 24.16 -33.72
N LEU A 342 -20.56 24.94 -32.72
CA LEU A 342 -20.41 24.49 -31.34
C LEU A 342 -21.78 24.31 -30.65
N ALA A 343 -22.77 25.13 -30.99
CA ALA A 343 -24.11 24.98 -30.45
C ALA A 343 -24.77 23.65 -30.90
N ARG A 344 -24.45 23.17 -32.11
CA ARG A 344 -24.93 21.88 -32.63
C ARG A 344 -24.33 20.67 -31.88
N LEU A 345 -23.13 20.83 -31.28
CA LEU A 345 -22.46 19.80 -30.48
C LEU A 345 -22.83 19.92 -28.99
N GLY A 346 -23.76 20.79 -28.60
CA GLY A 346 -24.11 21.01 -27.19
C GLY A 346 -23.02 21.72 -26.36
N LEU A 347 -21.91 22.11 -26.98
CA LEU A 347 -20.76 22.76 -26.33
C LEU A 347 -20.83 24.30 -26.35
N GLY A 348 -21.99 24.90 -26.63
CA GLY A 348 -22.21 26.32 -26.67
C GLY A 348 -22.47 26.93 -25.28
N ARG A 349 -22.29 28.28 -25.16
CA ARG A 349 -22.50 29.04 -23.90
C ARG A 349 -23.90 28.92 -23.29
N ALA A 350 -24.90 28.50 -24.03
CA ALA A 350 -26.26 28.24 -23.53
C ALA A 350 -26.31 27.01 -22.61
N SER A 351 -25.49 26.01 -22.89
CA SER A 351 -25.39 24.76 -22.10
C SER A 351 -24.70 24.97 -20.75
N ALA A 352 -23.74 25.92 -20.67
CA ALA A 352 -22.98 26.22 -19.46
C ALA A 352 -23.78 26.93 -18.35
N ARG A 353 -24.98 27.50 -18.67
CA ARG A 353 -25.87 28.18 -17.72
C ARG A 353 -27.00 27.29 -17.19
N SER A 354 -27.23 26.16 -17.82
CA SER A 354 -28.26 25.19 -17.41
C SER A 354 -27.58 24.10 -16.57
N ARG A 355 -27.90 24.01 -15.29
CA ARG A 355 -27.58 23.01 -14.27
C ARG A 355 -26.47 22.01 -14.63
N PRO A 356 -25.34 21.97 -13.89
CA PRO A 356 -24.23 21.04 -14.16
C PRO A 356 -24.62 19.57 -14.16
N ASP A 357 -25.73 19.19 -13.51
CA ASP A 357 -26.16 17.81 -13.33
C ASP A 357 -26.95 17.23 -14.53
N LEU A 358 -27.30 18.04 -15.55
CA LEU A 358 -28.13 17.62 -16.68
C LEU A 358 -27.43 17.74 -18.05
N VAL A 359 -26.18 18.17 -18.10
CA VAL A 359 -25.41 18.22 -19.36
C VAL A 359 -24.77 16.85 -19.61
N ARG A 360 -25.58 15.82 -19.81
CA ARG A 360 -25.14 14.69 -20.63
C ARG A 360 -24.97 15.24 -22.03
N SER A 361 -23.74 15.11 -22.57
CA SER A 361 -23.37 15.64 -23.85
C SER A 361 -24.39 15.24 -24.92
N SER A 362 -24.79 16.20 -25.75
CA SER A 362 -25.48 15.94 -27.01
C SER A 362 -24.51 15.39 -28.07
N LEU A 363 -23.35 14.88 -27.66
CA LEU A 363 -22.45 14.17 -28.55
C LEU A 363 -23.14 12.90 -29.03
N PRO A 364 -23.16 12.63 -30.34
CA PRO A 364 -23.71 11.39 -30.85
C PRO A 364 -22.97 10.22 -30.20
N ALA A 365 -23.71 9.15 -29.86
CA ALA A 365 -23.11 7.95 -29.29
C ALA A 365 -21.88 7.51 -30.12
N PRO A 366 -20.78 7.08 -29.47
CA PRO A 366 -19.57 6.70 -30.19
C PRO A 366 -19.88 5.64 -31.24
N THR A 367 -19.41 5.86 -32.46
CA THR A 367 -19.60 4.93 -33.55
C THR A 367 -18.91 3.58 -33.24
N PRO A 368 -19.35 2.46 -33.83
CA PRO A 368 -18.66 1.17 -33.67
C PRO A 368 -17.17 1.24 -34.00
N VAL A 369 -16.80 2.07 -34.98
CA VAL A 369 -15.38 2.28 -35.37
C VAL A 369 -14.59 2.97 -34.24
N GLN A 370 -15.16 3.98 -33.62
CA GLN A 370 -14.51 4.69 -32.51
C GLN A 370 -14.32 3.77 -31.31
N ARG A 371 -15.30 2.95 -30.96
CA ARG A 371 -15.18 1.95 -29.89
C ARG A 371 -14.07 0.94 -30.20
N SER A 372 -14.04 0.38 -31.41
CA SER A 372 -12.98 -0.54 -31.83
C SER A 372 -11.59 0.11 -31.80
N GLN A 373 -11.49 1.41 -32.09
CA GLN A 373 -10.23 2.16 -31.98
C GLN A 373 -9.78 2.32 -30.52
N VAL A 374 -10.69 2.64 -29.61
CA VAL A 374 -10.41 2.68 -28.15
C VAL A 374 -9.93 1.33 -27.68
N ASP A 375 -10.69 0.26 -27.98
CA ASP A 375 -10.34 -1.12 -27.57
C ASP A 375 -8.97 -1.55 -28.09
N THR A 376 -8.66 -1.24 -29.34
CA THR A 376 -7.36 -1.56 -29.94
C THR A 376 -6.23 -0.79 -29.29
N THR A 377 -6.44 0.49 -28.95
CA THR A 377 -5.43 1.34 -28.33
C THR A 377 -5.15 0.90 -26.89
N VAL A 378 -6.19 0.63 -26.10
CA VAL A 378 -6.07 0.13 -24.73
C VAL A 378 -5.41 -1.23 -24.70
N ARG A 379 -5.79 -2.14 -25.62
CA ARG A 379 -5.17 -3.47 -25.73
C ARG A 379 -3.68 -3.38 -26.05
N ARG A 380 -3.29 -2.56 -27.03
CA ARG A 380 -1.87 -2.38 -27.39
C ARG A 380 -1.05 -1.88 -26.21
N PHE A 381 -1.58 -0.92 -25.45
CA PHE A 381 -0.92 -0.44 -24.26
C PHE A 381 -0.77 -1.55 -23.20
N GLY A 382 -1.82 -2.32 -22.94
CA GLY A 382 -1.77 -3.45 -22.01
C GLY A 382 -0.78 -4.54 -22.43
N ASP A 383 -0.72 -4.87 -23.73
CA ASP A 383 0.22 -5.86 -24.26
C ASP A 383 1.68 -5.36 -24.15
N ALA A 384 1.92 -4.07 -24.43
CA ALA A 384 3.24 -3.46 -24.27
C ALA A 384 3.67 -3.44 -22.79
N ALA A 385 2.79 -3.03 -21.87
CA ALA A 385 3.07 -3.02 -20.44
C ALA A 385 3.25 -4.41 -19.83
N ALA A 386 2.62 -5.44 -20.43
CA ALA A 386 2.73 -6.84 -20.01
C ALA A 386 3.97 -7.55 -20.59
N ALA A 387 4.68 -6.92 -21.52
CA ALA A 387 5.80 -7.55 -22.22
C ALA A 387 6.95 -7.92 -21.26
N GLY A 388 7.43 -9.15 -21.35
CA GLY A 388 8.53 -9.64 -20.51
C GLY A 388 8.13 -10.04 -19.08
N LEU A 389 6.85 -9.90 -18.68
CA LEU A 389 6.36 -10.36 -17.40
C LEU A 389 6.02 -11.85 -17.42
N PRO A 390 6.08 -12.55 -16.26
CA PRO A 390 5.57 -13.90 -16.13
C PRO A 390 4.08 -13.97 -16.51
N HIS A 391 3.67 -15.08 -17.11
CA HIS A 391 2.35 -15.23 -17.75
C HIS A 391 1.18 -14.74 -16.90
N ARG A 392 1.09 -15.16 -15.64
CA ARG A 392 0.00 -14.77 -14.75
C ARG A 392 0.01 -13.27 -14.37
N TRP A 393 1.19 -12.68 -14.24
CA TRP A 393 1.35 -11.26 -14.03
C TRP A 393 1.05 -10.46 -15.29
N ALA A 394 1.45 -10.96 -16.45
CA ALA A 394 1.08 -10.37 -17.74
C ALA A 394 -0.45 -10.34 -17.92
N ASP A 395 -1.15 -11.40 -17.52
CA ASP A 395 -2.62 -11.45 -17.55
C ASP A 395 -3.24 -10.46 -16.54
N ALA A 396 -2.68 -10.36 -15.33
CA ALA A 396 -3.14 -9.39 -14.35
C ALA A 396 -2.97 -7.93 -14.83
N VAL A 397 -1.86 -7.61 -15.48
CA VAL A 397 -1.61 -6.30 -16.09
C VAL A 397 -2.59 -6.03 -17.24
N ARG A 398 -2.84 -7.01 -18.13
CA ARG A 398 -3.85 -6.89 -19.18
C ARG A 398 -5.25 -6.70 -18.59
N GLN A 399 -5.59 -7.40 -17.52
CA GLN A 399 -6.87 -7.24 -16.82
C GLN A 399 -6.98 -5.85 -16.15
N ALA A 400 -5.89 -5.34 -15.58
CA ALA A 400 -5.85 -4.02 -14.98
C ALA A 400 -6.16 -2.90 -15.99
N THR A 401 -5.73 -3.02 -17.26
CA THR A 401 -6.07 -2.05 -18.33
C THR A 401 -7.57 -1.94 -18.58
N TRP A 402 -8.33 -3.00 -18.30
CA TRP A 402 -9.77 -3.06 -18.53
C TRP A 402 -10.59 -2.88 -17.25
N SER A 403 -9.95 -2.81 -16.09
CA SER A 403 -10.62 -2.79 -14.79
C SER A 403 -11.61 -1.62 -14.63
N ARG A 404 -11.33 -0.48 -15.28
CA ARG A 404 -12.16 0.73 -15.27
C ARG A 404 -12.66 1.14 -16.67
N SER A 405 -12.70 0.20 -17.60
CA SER A 405 -13.11 0.47 -18.99
C SER A 405 -14.57 0.96 -19.11
N ALA A 406 -15.43 0.57 -18.19
CA ALA A 406 -16.81 1.04 -18.15
C ALA A 406 -16.91 2.54 -17.84
N ASP A 407 -15.98 3.10 -17.09
CA ASP A 407 -15.93 4.52 -16.70
C ASP A 407 -15.31 5.40 -17.80
N LEU A 408 -14.60 4.80 -18.76
CA LEU A 408 -13.82 5.54 -19.76
C LEU A 408 -14.67 6.45 -20.66
N PRO A 409 -15.82 6.01 -21.21
CA PRO A 409 -16.68 6.88 -22.02
C PRO A 409 -17.19 8.10 -21.25
N ASP A 410 -17.67 7.87 -20.04
CA ASP A 410 -18.21 8.93 -19.17
C ASP A 410 -17.12 9.90 -18.72
N GLY A 411 -15.93 9.40 -18.42
CA GLY A 411 -14.75 10.21 -18.09
C GLY A 411 -14.32 11.12 -19.24
N VAL A 412 -14.25 10.57 -20.45
CA VAL A 412 -13.89 11.32 -21.66
C VAL A 412 -14.95 12.39 -21.97
N ASP A 413 -16.23 12.05 -21.90
CA ASP A 413 -17.33 13.00 -22.10
C ASP A 413 -17.28 14.15 -21.08
N ALA A 414 -17.05 13.83 -19.81
CA ALA A 414 -16.89 14.83 -18.75
C ALA A 414 -15.67 15.73 -18.99
N ALA A 415 -14.55 15.18 -19.43
CA ALA A 415 -13.33 15.93 -19.76
C ALA A 415 -13.58 16.91 -20.93
N ILE A 416 -14.24 16.47 -22.00
CA ILE A 416 -14.58 17.30 -23.16
C ILE A 416 -15.52 18.45 -22.74
N THR A 417 -16.56 18.16 -21.96
CA THR A 417 -17.57 19.17 -21.56
C THR A 417 -17.00 20.21 -20.60
N ARG A 418 -16.05 19.85 -19.74
CA ARG A 418 -15.37 20.78 -18.81
C ARG A 418 -14.28 21.62 -19.48
N THR A 419 -13.79 21.20 -20.65
CA THR A 419 -12.69 21.90 -21.34
C THR A 419 -13.15 23.21 -21.91
N ASP A 420 -12.51 24.33 -21.52
CA ASP A 420 -12.75 25.64 -22.13
C ASP A 420 -12.17 25.70 -23.54
N LEU A 421 -13.02 25.64 -24.53
CA LEU A 421 -12.69 25.71 -25.95
C LEU A 421 -12.38 27.15 -26.43
N GLY A 422 -12.02 28.06 -25.53
CA GLY A 422 -11.60 29.41 -25.86
C GLY A 422 -12.74 30.33 -26.29
N ALA A 423 -13.98 30.04 -25.88
CA ALA A 423 -15.16 30.84 -26.18
C ALA A 423 -15.08 32.31 -25.68
N SER A 424 -14.16 32.59 -24.75
CA SER A 424 -13.95 33.91 -24.12
C SER A 424 -12.83 34.76 -24.73
N MET A 425 -12.06 34.24 -25.71
CA MET A 425 -10.87 34.93 -26.22
C MET A 425 -11.18 36.14 -27.10
N HIS A 426 -10.60 37.25 -26.71
CA HIS A 426 -10.37 38.46 -27.54
C HIS A 426 -11.60 39.24 -27.97
N ARG A 427 -12.49 39.60 -27.05
CA ARG A 427 -13.59 40.56 -27.32
C ARG A 427 -13.13 41.99 -27.55
N THR A 428 -11.96 42.43 -27.05
CA THR A 428 -11.52 43.81 -27.07
C THR A 428 -11.23 44.30 -28.49
N TRP A 429 -10.39 43.58 -29.24
CA TRP A 429 -10.09 44.03 -30.63
C TRP A 429 -11.30 43.91 -31.55
N TRP A 430 -12.23 42.97 -31.33
CA TRP A 430 -13.49 42.93 -32.08
C TRP A 430 -14.35 44.15 -31.81
N ARG A 431 -14.39 44.60 -30.54
CA ARG A 431 -15.15 45.80 -30.16
C ARG A 431 -14.57 47.06 -30.81
N VAL A 432 -13.23 47.18 -30.77
CA VAL A 432 -12.55 48.32 -31.41
C VAL A 432 -12.83 48.35 -32.93
N LEU A 433 -12.63 47.21 -33.60
CA LEU A 433 -12.91 47.15 -35.04
C LEU A 433 -14.40 47.38 -35.35
N ALA A 434 -15.29 46.85 -34.54
CA ALA A 434 -16.73 47.08 -34.70
C ALA A 434 -17.08 48.58 -34.52
N ALA A 435 -16.47 49.29 -33.55
CA ALA A 435 -16.67 50.72 -33.34
C ALA A 435 -16.18 51.51 -34.55
N VAL A 436 -15.00 51.24 -35.09
CA VAL A 436 -14.46 51.85 -36.31
C VAL A 436 -15.41 51.61 -37.49
N GLN A 437 -15.88 50.39 -37.67
CA GLN A 437 -16.82 50.07 -38.77
C GLN A 437 -18.16 50.78 -38.64
N TRP A 438 -18.70 50.95 -37.41
CA TRP A 438 -19.92 51.75 -37.20
C TRP A 438 -19.70 53.24 -37.45
N LEU A 439 -18.53 53.80 -37.11
CA LEU A 439 -18.18 55.16 -37.35
C LEU A 439 -18.09 55.46 -38.88
N LEU A 440 -17.44 54.50 -39.61
CA LEU A 440 -17.37 54.60 -41.07
C LEU A 440 -18.76 54.52 -41.75
N LEU A 441 -19.62 53.63 -41.21
CA LEU A 441 -21.01 53.55 -41.69
C LEU A 441 -21.81 54.82 -41.37
N ALA A 442 -21.63 55.42 -40.19
CA ALA A 442 -22.28 56.68 -39.82
C ALA A 442 -21.82 57.78 -40.70
N ALA A 443 -20.53 57.91 -41.04
CA ALA A 443 -19.98 58.85 -41.99
C ALA A 443 -20.58 58.68 -43.40
N LEU A 444 -20.69 57.43 -43.87
CA LEU A 444 -21.33 57.11 -45.16
C LEU A 444 -22.80 57.54 -45.19
N LEU A 445 -23.57 57.18 -44.12
CA LEU A 445 -24.98 57.54 -44.04
C LEU A 445 -25.20 59.08 -43.95
N ALA A 446 -24.35 59.78 -43.18
CA ALA A 446 -24.37 61.22 -43.08
C ALA A 446 -24.09 61.88 -44.46
N GLY A 447 -23.09 61.37 -45.21
CA GLY A 447 -22.80 61.82 -46.57
C GLY A 447 -23.95 61.60 -47.55
N LEU A 448 -24.59 60.41 -47.50
CA LEU A 448 -25.76 60.08 -48.32
C LEU A 448 -26.96 60.96 -47.98
N LEU A 449 -27.21 61.17 -46.68
CA LEU A 449 -28.27 62.08 -46.25
C LEU A 449 -28.03 63.55 -46.76
N TRP A 450 -26.78 63.98 -46.63
CA TRP A 450 -26.39 65.29 -47.08
C TRP A 450 -26.55 65.46 -48.60
N LEU A 451 -26.07 64.49 -49.40
CA LEU A 451 -26.29 64.46 -50.85
C LEU A 451 -27.78 64.42 -51.22
N GLY A 452 -28.56 63.67 -50.49
CA GLY A 452 -30.01 63.63 -50.67
C GLY A 452 -30.68 64.96 -50.39
N LEU A 453 -30.29 65.63 -49.30
CA LEU A 453 -30.80 67.01 -49.02
C LEU A 453 -30.44 68.03 -50.12
N LEU A 454 -29.20 67.95 -50.63
CA LEU A 454 -28.79 68.81 -51.76
C LEU A 454 -29.59 68.49 -53.00
N ALA A 455 -29.84 67.29 -53.36
CA ALA A 455 -30.65 66.87 -54.50
C ALA A 455 -32.11 67.34 -54.37
N VAL A 456 -32.70 67.24 -53.18
CA VAL A 456 -34.05 67.76 -52.90
C VAL A 456 -34.06 69.28 -53.01
N GLY A 457 -33.05 70.00 -52.49
CA GLY A 457 -32.89 71.43 -52.59
C GLY A 457 -32.85 71.90 -54.05
N THR A 458 -32.09 71.20 -54.88
CA THR A 458 -32.01 71.46 -56.34
C THR A 458 -33.36 71.24 -57.04
N TYR A 459 -34.08 70.15 -56.61
CA TYR A 459 -35.40 69.86 -57.18
C TYR A 459 -36.45 70.95 -56.82
N VAL A 460 -36.39 71.48 -55.60
CA VAL A 460 -37.32 72.53 -55.11
C VAL A 460 -36.87 73.94 -55.54
N ARG A 461 -35.77 74.11 -56.31
CA ARG A 461 -35.20 75.38 -56.77
C ARG A 461 -34.79 76.32 -55.63
N LEU A 462 -34.27 75.80 -54.52
CA LEU A 462 -33.68 76.58 -53.44
C LEU A 462 -32.30 77.12 -53.86
N PRO A 463 -31.83 78.28 -53.32
CA PRO A 463 -30.48 78.77 -53.59
C PRO A 463 -29.42 77.73 -53.31
N GLU A 464 -28.39 77.69 -54.16
CA GLU A 464 -27.27 76.75 -53.98
C GLU A 464 -26.56 76.97 -52.63
N VAL A 465 -26.55 75.94 -51.78
CA VAL A 465 -25.83 75.97 -50.50
C VAL A 465 -24.36 75.63 -50.78
N PRO A 466 -23.39 76.49 -50.50
CA PRO A 466 -21.99 76.24 -50.76
C PRO A 466 -21.54 75.00 -49.89
N THR A 467 -21.08 73.97 -50.55
CA THR A 467 -20.55 72.78 -49.87
C THR A 467 -19.05 72.95 -49.64
N PRO A 468 -18.55 72.66 -48.41
CA PRO A 468 -17.10 72.68 -48.17
C PRO A 468 -16.42 71.68 -49.08
N GLU A 469 -15.37 72.07 -49.75
CA GLU A 469 -14.53 71.23 -50.59
C GLU A 469 -13.22 70.87 -49.85
N VAL A 470 -12.85 69.62 -49.89
CA VAL A 470 -11.57 69.16 -49.38
C VAL A 470 -10.85 68.47 -50.54
N VAL A 471 -9.65 68.94 -50.89
CA VAL A 471 -8.85 68.49 -52.06
C VAL A 471 -9.63 68.50 -53.38
N GLY A 472 -10.48 69.54 -53.61
CA GLY A 472 -11.24 69.69 -54.86
C GLY A 472 -12.44 68.77 -55.04
N VAL A 473 -12.83 68.04 -53.95
CA VAL A 473 -13.99 67.12 -53.91
C VAL A 473 -14.97 67.63 -52.84
N ALA A 474 -16.25 67.68 -53.15
CA ALA A 474 -17.26 68.05 -52.16
C ALA A 474 -17.29 67.09 -50.96
N LEU A 475 -17.26 67.62 -49.73
CA LEU A 475 -17.19 66.86 -48.48
C LEU A 475 -18.22 65.71 -48.38
N PRO A 476 -19.51 65.87 -48.78
CA PRO A 476 -20.49 64.82 -48.77
C PRO A 476 -20.11 63.60 -49.67
N VAL A 477 -19.47 63.89 -50.83
CA VAL A 477 -18.99 62.84 -51.75
C VAL A 477 -17.79 62.07 -51.11
N LEU A 478 -16.89 62.79 -50.43
CA LEU A 478 -15.80 62.23 -49.69
C LEU A 478 -16.29 61.36 -48.54
N LEU A 479 -17.32 61.77 -47.82
CA LEU A 479 -17.92 60.99 -46.75
C LEU A 479 -18.53 59.66 -47.27
N VAL A 480 -19.22 59.68 -48.38
CA VAL A 480 -19.80 58.47 -48.99
C VAL A 480 -18.71 57.57 -49.55
N GLY A 481 -17.85 58.08 -50.41
CA GLY A 481 -16.79 57.28 -51.04
C GLY A 481 -15.74 56.80 -50.05
N GLY A 482 -15.29 57.72 -49.17
CA GLY A 482 -14.31 57.34 -48.09
C GLY A 482 -14.87 56.38 -47.08
N GLY A 483 -16.11 56.59 -46.60
CA GLY A 483 -16.78 55.69 -45.67
C GLY A 483 -16.97 54.27 -46.24
N ALA A 484 -17.39 54.18 -47.50
CA ALA A 484 -17.55 52.90 -48.19
C ALA A 484 -16.20 52.20 -48.43
N LEU A 485 -15.23 52.92 -49.04
CA LEU A 485 -13.93 52.35 -49.39
C LEU A 485 -13.13 51.91 -48.14
N LEU A 486 -13.03 52.82 -47.16
CA LEU A 486 -12.32 52.51 -45.91
C LEU A 486 -13.01 51.38 -45.10
N GLY A 487 -14.36 51.38 -45.11
CA GLY A 487 -15.12 50.29 -44.45
C GLY A 487 -14.84 48.94 -45.07
N VAL A 488 -14.82 48.82 -46.39
CA VAL A 488 -14.46 47.63 -47.14
C VAL A 488 -12.98 47.26 -46.91
N LEU A 489 -12.08 48.26 -46.96
CA LEU A 489 -10.64 48.04 -46.72
C LEU A 489 -10.36 47.51 -45.34
N VAL A 490 -10.94 48.09 -44.29
CA VAL A 490 -10.82 47.60 -42.89
C VAL A 490 -11.39 46.19 -42.75
N ALA A 491 -12.52 45.90 -43.40
CA ALA A 491 -13.09 44.56 -43.39
C ALA A 491 -12.18 43.54 -44.11
N MET A 492 -11.51 43.94 -45.19
CA MET A 492 -10.53 43.11 -45.90
C MET A 492 -9.26 42.87 -45.07
N LEU A 493 -8.70 43.93 -44.48
CA LEU A 493 -7.50 43.85 -43.61
C LEU A 493 -7.75 43.02 -42.32
N ALA A 494 -8.98 42.97 -41.83
CA ALA A 494 -9.37 42.14 -40.72
C ALA A 494 -9.39 40.62 -41.04
N ARG A 495 -9.48 40.23 -42.33
CA ARG A 495 -9.56 38.82 -42.76
C ARG A 495 -8.35 37.96 -42.30
N PRO A 496 -7.09 38.37 -42.56
CA PRO A 496 -5.92 37.59 -42.11
C PRO A 496 -5.83 37.52 -40.59
N ALA A 497 -6.13 38.59 -39.86
CA ALA A 497 -6.15 38.59 -38.39
C ALA A 497 -7.19 37.59 -37.82
N ARG A 498 -8.39 37.52 -38.45
CA ARG A 498 -9.42 36.54 -38.11
C ARG A 498 -8.95 35.11 -38.40
N ALA A 499 -8.30 34.87 -39.54
CA ALA A 499 -7.79 33.56 -39.93
C ALA A 499 -6.70 33.08 -38.96
N LEU A 500 -5.76 33.95 -38.58
CA LEU A 500 -4.73 33.63 -37.57
C LEU A 500 -5.35 33.36 -36.19
N GLY A 501 -6.31 34.17 -35.75
CA GLY A 501 -7.05 33.95 -34.52
C GLY A 501 -7.78 32.62 -34.50
N ALA A 502 -8.43 32.25 -35.60
CA ALA A 502 -9.15 30.99 -35.75
C ALA A 502 -8.21 29.79 -35.69
N ARG A 503 -7.03 29.83 -36.34
CA ARG A 503 -6.00 28.78 -36.24
C ARG A 503 -5.45 28.66 -34.83
N ARG A 504 -5.18 29.76 -34.13
CA ARG A 504 -4.74 29.74 -32.72
C ARG A 504 -5.78 29.14 -31.79
N VAL A 505 -7.06 29.39 -32.04
CA VAL A 505 -8.15 28.76 -31.26
C VAL A 505 -8.17 27.24 -31.51
N GLU A 506 -8.06 26.81 -32.76
CA GLU A 506 -8.00 25.40 -33.12
C GLU A 506 -6.86 24.66 -32.41
N THR A 507 -5.61 25.14 -32.57
CA THR A 507 -4.43 24.50 -31.96
C THR A 507 -4.50 24.47 -30.44
N ARG A 508 -4.95 25.55 -29.78
CA ARG A 508 -5.11 25.60 -28.34
C ARG A 508 -6.24 24.70 -27.84
N SER A 509 -7.37 24.67 -28.54
CA SER A 509 -8.48 23.78 -28.20
C SER A 509 -8.09 22.30 -28.36
N ALA A 510 -7.40 21.96 -29.44
CA ALA A 510 -6.88 20.62 -29.66
C ALA A 510 -5.90 20.20 -28.55
N ALA A 511 -4.95 21.07 -28.18
CA ALA A 511 -4.01 20.78 -27.11
C ALA A 511 -4.70 20.58 -25.75
N ARG A 512 -5.68 21.44 -25.41
CA ARG A 512 -6.44 21.32 -24.16
C ARG A 512 -7.29 20.05 -24.11
N LEU A 513 -7.95 19.71 -25.21
CA LEU A 513 -8.73 18.48 -25.31
C LEU A 513 -7.85 17.22 -25.18
N ARG A 514 -6.70 17.21 -25.88
CA ARG A 514 -5.74 16.11 -25.75
C ARG A 514 -5.19 15.98 -24.33
N ALA A 515 -4.89 17.09 -23.66
CA ALA A 515 -4.47 17.05 -22.26
C ALA A 515 -5.58 16.50 -21.34
N ALA A 516 -6.81 17.01 -21.47
CA ALA A 516 -7.93 16.57 -20.64
C ALA A 516 -8.29 15.08 -20.85
N VAL A 517 -8.25 14.58 -22.09
CA VAL A 517 -8.43 13.16 -22.39
C VAL A 517 -7.22 12.36 -21.91
N GLY A 518 -6.01 12.91 -22.00
CA GLY A 518 -4.80 12.31 -21.45
C GLY A 518 -4.87 12.11 -19.95
N ASP A 519 -5.37 13.06 -19.19
CA ASP A 519 -5.57 12.95 -17.73
C ASP A 519 -6.54 11.80 -17.40
N VAL A 520 -7.61 11.63 -18.18
CA VAL A 520 -8.56 10.51 -18.03
C VAL A 520 -7.88 9.17 -18.37
N ALA A 521 -7.07 9.13 -19.44
CA ALA A 521 -6.30 7.93 -19.79
C ALA A 521 -5.35 7.52 -18.64
N ASP A 522 -4.69 8.51 -18.04
CA ASP A 522 -3.77 8.27 -16.92
C ASP A 522 -4.49 7.74 -15.70
N GLU A 523 -5.62 8.31 -15.34
CA GLU A 523 -6.40 7.89 -14.17
C GLU A 523 -7.05 6.52 -14.35
N LEU A 524 -7.65 6.25 -15.52
CA LEU A 524 -8.49 5.08 -15.72
C LEU A 524 -7.75 3.88 -16.32
N VAL A 525 -6.62 4.10 -17.01
CA VAL A 525 -5.87 3.03 -17.70
C VAL A 525 -4.44 2.92 -17.18
N VAL A 526 -3.67 4.02 -17.15
CA VAL A 526 -2.25 3.96 -16.76
C VAL A 526 -2.08 3.69 -15.27
N ALA A 527 -2.85 4.35 -14.41
CA ALA A 527 -2.72 4.21 -12.96
C ALA A 527 -3.03 2.78 -12.46
N PRO A 528 -4.09 2.08 -12.91
CA PRO A 528 -4.30 0.68 -12.56
C PRO A 528 -3.15 -0.24 -12.99
N VAL A 529 -2.59 -0.04 -14.19
CA VAL A 529 -1.45 -0.80 -14.71
C VAL A 529 -0.21 -0.54 -13.86
N THR A 530 0.08 0.72 -13.56
CA THR A 530 1.24 1.10 -12.73
C THR A 530 1.12 0.53 -11.31
N ALA A 531 -0.08 0.52 -10.74
CA ALA A 531 -0.34 -0.08 -9.43
C ALA A 531 -0.06 -1.59 -9.45
N GLU A 532 -0.42 -2.31 -10.51
CA GLU A 532 -0.16 -3.74 -10.62
C GLU A 532 1.34 -4.04 -10.82
N LEU A 533 2.04 -3.23 -11.60
CA LEU A 533 3.50 -3.33 -11.75
C LEU A 533 4.23 -3.03 -10.43
N GLN A 534 3.77 -2.02 -9.68
CA GLN A 534 4.31 -1.72 -8.36
C GLN A 534 4.08 -2.88 -7.38
N ARG A 535 2.92 -3.50 -7.41
CA ARG A 535 2.61 -4.68 -6.61
C ARG A 535 3.55 -5.85 -6.90
N LEU A 536 3.92 -6.06 -8.16
CA LEU A 536 4.93 -7.06 -8.54
C LEU A 536 6.33 -6.72 -7.98
N ARG A 537 6.73 -5.43 -8.06
CA ARG A 537 8.02 -4.97 -7.47
C ARG A 537 8.05 -5.22 -5.97
N ASP A 538 6.98 -4.86 -5.28
CA ASP A 538 6.85 -5.03 -3.83
C ASP A 538 6.85 -6.51 -3.44
N ALA A 539 6.17 -7.36 -4.21
CA ALA A 539 6.18 -8.80 -4.02
C ALA A 539 7.59 -9.38 -4.17
N ARG A 540 8.31 -9.02 -5.24
CA ARG A 540 9.71 -9.44 -5.44
C ARG A 540 10.63 -8.94 -4.33
N GLY A 541 10.45 -7.69 -3.88
CA GLY A 541 11.17 -7.12 -2.75
C GLY A 541 10.96 -7.91 -1.45
N ALA A 542 9.71 -8.25 -1.17
CA ALA A 542 9.33 -9.04 0.00
C ALA A 542 9.88 -10.48 -0.09
N ILE A 543 9.79 -11.14 -1.25
CA ILE A 543 10.37 -12.47 -1.49
C ILE A 543 11.89 -12.44 -1.30
N ALA A 544 12.57 -11.46 -1.89
CA ALA A 544 14.02 -11.30 -1.75
C ALA A 544 14.44 -11.07 -0.29
N ALA A 545 13.65 -10.32 0.50
CA ALA A 545 13.87 -10.15 1.92
C ALA A 545 13.69 -11.46 2.70
N ALA A 546 12.72 -12.32 2.31
CA ALA A 546 12.50 -13.63 2.90
C ALA A 546 13.65 -14.62 2.61
N VAL A 547 14.31 -14.53 1.45
CA VAL A 547 15.47 -15.36 1.07
C VAL A 547 16.76 -14.88 1.73
N LYS A 548 16.93 -13.56 1.94
CA LYS A 548 18.19 -12.99 2.45
C LYS A 548 18.57 -13.55 3.82
N SER A 549 19.46 -14.55 3.80
CA SER A 549 20.12 -15.13 4.98
C SER A 549 21.49 -14.50 5.28
N ARG A 550 21.96 -13.59 4.46
CA ARG A 550 23.31 -12.98 4.57
C ARG A 550 23.28 -11.60 5.19
#